data_ad32d41e78128eda43c40cbe150498bb
#
_entry.id   ad32d41e78128eda43c40cbe150498bb
#
_cell.length_a   1.000
_cell.length_b   1.000
_cell.length_c   1.000
_cell.angle_alpha   90.00
_cell.angle_beta   90.00
_cell.angle_gamma   90.00
#
_symmetry.space_group_name_H-M   'P 1'
#
loop_
_entity.id
_entity.type
_entity.pdbx_description
1 polymer ?
#
loop_
_entity_poly.entity_id
_entity_poly.type
_entity_poly.pdbx_seq_one_letter_code
_entity_poly.pdbx_strand_id
1 'polypeptide(L)'
;EQVVGKALKPYRQDVVIATKFSNVFDEETRQITGNDVSPEYIRAACEASLRRLDTDYIDLYQLHNGGLPTDDVDAVFDTLDDLVTQGKIRAYAWSTDTVDHAAYSATRDHVIAVQHRLNVIEDAPDMINVIESNDLASINRSPLGMGLLTGKYSAGSTFDAKDIRASNQEWMAYFTDGKPSARWLDKIASIRDILTSEGRTLAQGALAWLWARSENTIPIPGIRTIEQLEENAGAMEKGALTSVQMTEIQSILSS
;
A
#
# COMPACT_ATOMS: atom_id res chain seq x y z
N GLU A 1 8.53 -3.36 13.06
CA GLU A 1 8.27 -4.77 13.36
C GLU A 1 8.20 -5.05 14.86
N GLN A 2 9.17 -4.66 15.70
CA GLN A 2 9.15 -4.91 17.17
C GLN A 2 7.87 -4.42 17.86
N VAL A 3 7.38 -3.22 17.50
CA VAL A 3 6.14 -2.66 18.07
C VAL A 3 4.93 -3.50 17.62
N VAL A 4 4.89 -3.85 16.35
CA VAL A 4 3.81 -4.68 15.77
C VAL A 4 3.81 -6.06 16.41
N GLY A 5 4.97 -6.73 16.49
CA GLY A 5 5.09 -8.05 17.11
C GLY A 5 4.61 -8.05 18.55
N LYS A 6 5.07 -7.08 19.36
CA LYS A 6 4.62 -6.94 20.75
C LYS A 6 3.10 -6.71 20.88
N ALA A 7 2.55 -5.84 20.04
CA ALA A 7 1.12 -5.49 20.09
C ALA A 7 0.22 -6.63 19.65
N LEU A 8 0.61 -7.36 18.61
CA LEU A 8 -0.21 -8.39 17.98
C LEU A 8 0.05 -9.80 18.51
N LYS A 9 1.05 -10.00 19.37
CA LYS A 9 1.39 -11.31 19.95
C LYS A 9 0.16 -12.06 20.52
N PRO A 10 -0.73 -11.43 21.31
CA PRO A 10 -1.93 -12.10 21.83
C PRO A 10 -2.94 -12.51 20.74
N TYR A 11 -2.87 -11.89 19.56
CA TYR A 11 -3.81 -12.04 18.46
C TYR A 11 -3.17 -12.66 17.22
N ARG A 12 -1.97 -13.26 17.38
CA ARG A 12 -1.16 -13.71 16.23
C ARG A 12 -1.91 -14.60 15.25
N GLN A 13 -2.80 -15.45 15.75
CA GLN A 13 -3.58 -16.38 14.92
C GLN A 13 -4.78 -15.72 14.23
N ASP A 14 -5.17 -14.53 14.67
CA ASP A 14 -6.36 -13.81 14.18
C ASP A 14 -6.00 -12.70 13.20
N VAL A 15 -4.70 -12.50 12.93
CA VAL A 15 -4.20 -11.39 12.09
C VAL A 15 -3.29 -11.89 10.97
N VAL A 16 -3.32 -11.18 9.85
CA VAL A 16 -2.37 -11.32 8.76
C VAL A 16 -1.26 -10.28 8.94
N ILE A 17 -0.02 -10.73 9.15
CA ILE A 17 1.15 -9.87 9.25
C ILE A 17 1.88 -9.85 7.92
N ALA A 18 1.95 -8.65 7.31
CA ALA A 18 2.72 -8.40 6.11
C ALA A 18 3.96 -7.55 6.42
N THR A 19 5.12 -7.97 5.94
CA THR A 19 6.35 -7.17 5.97
C THR A 19 7.10 -7.27 4.65
N LYS A 20 8.22 -6.56 4.54
CA LYS A 20 8.93 -6.37 3.27
C LYS A 20 10.43 -6.61 3.43
N PHE A 21 11.08 -6.89 2.29
CA PHE A 21 12.54 -7.02 2.18
C PHE A 21 13.05 -6.28 0.94
N SER A 22 14.31 -6.29 0.72
CA SER A 22 15.19 -5.71 -0.29
C SER A 22 15.90 -4.43 0.15
N ASN A 23 15.26 -3.58 0.93
CA ASN A 23 15.94 -2.38 1.42
C ASN A 23 16.99 -2.76 2.49
N VAL A 24 18.24 -2.46 2.21
CA VAL A 24 19.33 -2.53 3.18
C VAL A 24 19.35 -1.22 3.96
N PHE A 25 19.33 -1.30 5.28
CA PHE A 25 19.37 -0.12 6.13
C PHE A 25 20.43 -0.25 7.22
N ASP A 26 20.99 0.89 7.55
CA ASP A 26 21.90 1.02 8.68
C ASP A 26 21.09 1.23 9.95
N GLU A 27 21.29 0.36 10.96
CA GLU A 27 20.52 0.40 12.21
C GLU A 27 20.84 1.61 13.09
N GLU A 28 22.05 2.17 13.01
CA GLU A 28 22.49 3.32 13.81
C GLU A 28 21.92 4.61 13.23
N THR A 29 22.10 4.82 11.93
CA THR A 29 21.64 6.02 11.23
C THR A 29 20.18 5.97 10.82
N ARG A 30 19.58 4.77 10.77
CA ARG A 30 18.23 4.50 10.26
C ARG A 30 18.02 4.95 8.81
N GLN A 31 19.08 4.91 8.03
CA GLN A 31 19.09 5.30 6.62
C GLN A 31 19.06 4.06 5.73
N ILE A 32 18.35 4.13 4.62
CA ILE A 32 18.45 3.12 3.56
C ILE A 32 19.77 3.34 2.85
N THR A 33 20.61 2.29 2.79
CA THR A 33 21.94 2.32 2.18
C THR A 33 21.99 1.65 0.82
N GLY A 34 20.94 0.93 0.43
CA GLY A 34 20.86 0.26 -0.86
C GLY A 34 19.70 -0.74 -0.92
N ASN A 35 19.76 -1.58 -1.96
CA ASN A 35 18.86 -2.70 -2.14
C ASN A 35 19.70 -3.97 -2.33
N ASP A 36 19.25 -5.07 -1.75
CA ASP A 36 19.82 -6.40 -1.93
C ASP A 36 18.69 -7.42 -2.07
N VAL A 37 18.74 -8.21 -3.11
CA VAL A 37 17.79 -9.28 -3.43
C VAL A 37 18.50 -10.62 -3.60
N SER A 38 19.74 -10.73 -3.14
CA SER A 38 20.46 -12.01 -3.15
C SER A 38 19.74 -13.04 -2.27
N PRO A 39 19.77 -14.33 -2.62
CA PRO A 39 19.19 -15.40 -1.81
C PRO A 39 19.66 -15.39 -0.36
N GLU A 40 20.93 -15.08 -0.14
CA GLU A 40 21.55 -14.96 1.19
C GLU A 40 20.92 -13.84 2.00
N TYR A 41 20.78 -12.66 1.39
CA TYR A 41 20.15 -11.49 2.03
C TYR A 41 18.67 -11.75 2.33
N ILE A 42 17.90 -12.29 1.38
CA ILE A 42 16.47 -12.57 1.56
C ILE A 42 16.26 -13.49 2.77
N ARG A 43 17.04 -14.58 2.88
CA ARG A 43 16.95 -15.50 4.01
C ARG A 43 17.32 -14.82 5.34
N ALA A 44 18.41 -14.06 5.36
CA ALA A 44 18.85 -13.33 6.56
C ALA A 44 17.83 -12.25 6.99
N ALA A 45 17.26 -11.51 6.03
CA ALA A 45 16.23 -10.50 6.28
C ALA A 45 14.93 -11.12 6.81
N CYS A 46 14.51 -12.28 6.29
CA CYS A 46 13.37 -13.03 6.78
C CYS A 46 13.57 -13.43 8.25
N GLU A 47 14.70 -14.04 8.58
CA GLU A 47 15.04 -14.41 9.96
C GLU A 47 15.07 -13.20 10.90
N ALA A 48 15.60 -12.07 10.43
CA ALA A 48 15.63 -10.84 11.22
C ALA A 48 14.20 -10.31 11.44
N SER A 49 13.33 -10.37 10.44
CA SER A 49 11.91 -9.97 10.57
C SER A 49 11.15 -10.88 11.55
N LEU A 50 11.34 -12.20 11.45
CA LEU A 50 10.73 -13.16 12.39
C LEU A 50 11.14 -12.87 13.85
N ARG A 51 12.44 -12.61 14.09
CA ARG A 51 12.92 -12.23 15.44
C ARG A 51 12.32 -10.92 15.93
N ARG A 52 12.24 -9.88 15.08
CA ARG A 52 11.69 -8.58 15.47
C ARG A 52 10.17 -8.62 15.68
N LEU A 53 9.48 -9.45 14.91
CA LEU A 53 8.03 -9.68 15.04
C LEU A 53 7.68 -10.64 16.19
N ASP A 54 8.65 -11.36 16.75
CA ASP A 54 8.48 -12.38 17.78
C ASP A 54 7.43 -13.45 17.37
N THR A 55 7.63 -14.01 16.18
CA THR A 55 6.73 -15.01 15.54
C THR A 55 7.53 -16.01 14.74
N ASP A 56 6.98 -17.21 14.56
CA ASP A 56 7.62 -18.30 13.82
C ASP A 56 7.35 -18.22 12.30
N TYR A 57 6.37 -17.42 11.88
CA TYR A 57 6.03 -17.25 10.47
C TYR A 57 5.54 -15.84 10.15
N ILE A 58 5.71 -15.43 8.88
CA ILE A 58 5.14 -14.23 8.28
C ILE A 58 4.03 -14.66 7.33
N ASP A 59 2.86 -14.02 7.38
CA ASP A 59 1.77 -14.40 6.49
C ASP A 59 2.04 -13.93 5.05
N LEU A 60 2.53 -12.70 4.87
CA LEU A 60 2.84 -12.14 3.56
C LEU A 60 4.19 -11.44 3.55
N TYR A 61 5.16 -12.00 2.81
CA TYR A 61 6.50 -11.42 2.69
C TYR A 61 6.68 -10.77 1.32
N GLN A 62 6.97 -9.46 1.27
CA GLN A 62 6.85 -8.69 0.04
C GLN A 62 8.20 -8.19 -0.47
N LEU A 63 8.47 -8.40 -1.75
CA LEU A 63 9.57 -7.76 -2.46
C LEU A 63 9.30 -6.24 -2.56
N HIS A 64 10.20 -5.43 -1.98
CA HIS A 64 10.09 -3.96 -1.92
C HIS A 64 11.04 -3.27 -2.89
N ASN A 65 11.24 -3.85 -4.05
CA ASN A 65 11.96 -3.27 -5.18
C ASN A 65 11.04 -3.34 -6.41
N GLY A 66 10.20 -2.30 -6.56
CA GLY A 66 9.20 -2.25 -7.62
C GLY A 66 9.77 -2.10 -9.03
N GLY A 67 11.06 -1.75 -9.15
CA GLY A 67 11.76 -1.58 -10.42
C GLY A 67 12.74 -2.71 -10.75
N LEU A 68 12.75 -3.83 -9.99
CA LEU A 68 13.60 -4.97 -10.30
C LEU A 68 13.21 -5.55 -11.66
N PRO A 69 14.15 -5.75 -12.62
CA PRO A 69 13.84 -6.38 -13.90
C PRO A 69 13.30 -7.81 -13.71
N THR A 70 12.40 -8.24 -14.59
CA THR A 70 11.83 -9.60 -14.53
C THR A 70 12.87 -10.69 -14.71
N ASP A 71 13.93 -10.43 -15.48
CA ASP A 71 15.04 -11.39 -15.68
C ASP A 71 15.83 -11.67 -14.38
N ASP A 72 15.78 -10.74 -13.42
CA ASP A 72 16.49 -10.85 -12.13
C ASP A 72 15.59 -11.40 -11.00
N VAL A 73 14.27 -11.52 -11.25
CA VAL A 73 13.30 -11.82 -10.18
C VAL A 73 13.12 -13.31 -9.94
N ASP A 74 13.47 -14.19 -10.88
CA ASP A 74 13.25 -15.64 -10.73
C ASP A 74 14.00 -16.22 -9.52
N ALA A 75 15.28 -15.86 -9.35
CA ALA A 75 16.05 -16.29 -8.18
C ALA A 75 15.47 -15.78 -6.85
N VAL A 76 14.82 -14.61 -6.89
CA VAL A 76 14.09 -14.06 -5.73
C VAL A 76 12.89 -14.95 -5.42
N PHE A 77 12.05 -15.25 -6.41
CA PHE A 77 10.85 -16.07 -6.23
C PHE A 77 11.20 -17.51 -5.82
N ASP A 78 12.22 -18.12 -6.43
CA ASP A 78 12.69 -19.44 -6.03
C ASP A 78 13.14 -19.47 -4.56
N THR A 79 13.81 -18.39 -4.09
CA THR A 79 14.17 -18.24 -2.67
C THR A 79 12.96 -18.08 -1.77
N LEU A 80 11.91 -17.37 -2.23
CA LEU A 80 10.66 -17.22 -1.47
C LEU A 80 9.88 -18.53 -1.42
N ASP A 81 9.85 -19.32 -2.50
CA ASP A 81 9.25 -20.65 -2.53
C ASP A 81 9.94 -21.62 -1.55
N ASP A 82 11.26 -21.54 -1.42
CA ASP A 82 12.00 -22.27 -0.39
C ASP A 82 11.58 -21.83 1.04
N LEU A 83 11.37 -20.53 1.27
CA LEU A 83 10.91 -20.02 2.58
C LEU A 83 9.47 -20.44 2.89
N VAL A 84 8.60 -20.56 1.87
CA VAL A 84 7.25 -21.16 2.02
C VAL A 84 7.38 -22.63 2.41
N THR A 85 8.19 -23.41 1.69
CA THR A 85 8.44 -24.84 1.99
C THR A 85 8.97 -25.03 3.40
N GLN A 86 9.80 -24.10 3.91
CA GLN A 86 10.31 -24.13 5.30
C GLN A 86 9.27 -23.67 6.33
N GLY A 87 8.09 -23.20 5.91
CA GLY A 87 7.04 -22.67 6.79
C GLY A 87 7.36 -21.31 7.43
N LYS A 88 8.41 -20.62 6.98
CA LYS A 88 8.80 -19.31 7.50
C LYS A 88 7.94 -18.17 6.98
N ILE A 89 7.42 -18.31 5.76
CA ILE A 89 6.42 -17.43 5.19
C ILE A 89 5.27 -18.28 4.68
N ARG A 90 4.05 -17.75 4.63
CA ARG A 90 2.89 -18.46 4.08
C ARG A 90 2.70 -18.19 2.60
N ALA A 91 2.95 -16.93 2.20
CA ALA A 91 2.85 -16.48 0.84
C ALA A 91 3.73 -15.25 0.64
N TYR A 92 3.87 -14.82 -0.61
CA TYR A 92 4.63 -13.62 -0.92
C TYR A 92 3.93 -12.74 -1.96
N ALA A 93 4.44 -11.52 -2.13
CA ALA A 93 3.89 -10.52 -3.03
C ALA A 93 4.99 -9.62 -3.59
N TRP A 94 4.68 -8.90 -4.66
CA TRP A 94 5.53 -7.84 -5.17
C TRP A 94 4.90 -6.46 -4.92
N SER A 95 5.67 -5.55 -4.33
CA SER A 95 5.28 -4.14 -4.21
C SER A 95 5.77 -3.39 -5.44
N THR A 96 4.89 -3.23 -6.44
CA THR A 96 5.21 -2.60 -7.73
C THR A 96 4.01 -1.84 -8.29
N ASP A 97 4.27 -0.79 -9.08
CA ASP A 97 3.25 -0.09 -9.89
C ASP A 97 3.33 -0.49 -11.38
N THR A 98 4.26 -1.39 -11.73
CA THR A 98 4.45 -1.86 -13.10
C THR A 98 3.52 -3.03 -13.38
N VAL A 99 2.62 -2.87 -14.35
CA VAL A 99 1.61 -3.87 -14.71
C VAL A 99 2.26 -5.19 -15.18
N ASP A 100 3.30 -5.12 -15.98
CA ASP A 100 4.03 -6.31 -16.46
C ASP A 100 4.67 -7.09 -15.32
N HIS A 101 5.18 -6.41 -14.28
CA HIS A 101 5.72 -7.08 -13.09
C HIS A 101 4.62 -7.82 -12.30
N ALA A 102 3.45 -7.19 -12.18
CA ALA A 102 2.30 -7.83 -11.54
C ALA A 102 1.85 -9.07 -12.32
N ALA A 103 1.72 -8.96 -13.65
CA ALA A 103 1.36 -10.08 -14.53
C ALA A 103 2.40 -11.21 -14.48
N TYR A 104 3.69 -10.86 -14.46
CA TYR A 104 4.76 -11.83 -14.32
C TYR A 104 4.72 -12.55 -12.97
N SER A 105 4.54 -11.81 -11.89
CA SER A 105 4.48 -12.40 -10.54
C SER A 105 3.29 -13.34 -10.38
N ALA A 106 2.16 -13.05 -11.04
CA ALA A 106 0.95 -13.88 -11.01
C ALA A 106 1.15 -15.30 -11.59
N THR A 107 2.26 -15.57 -12.27
CA THR A 107 2.61 -16.92 -12.77
C THR A 107 3.14 -17.85 -11.67
N ARG A 108 3.39 -17.35 -10.48
CA ARG A 108 3.93 -18.12 -9.34
C ARG A 108 2.82 -18.52 -8.37
N ASP A 109 2.80 -19.80 -7.96
CA ASP A 109 1.72 -20.40 -7.16
C ASP A 109 1.55 -19.75 -5.77
N HIS A 110 2.62 -19.22 -5.18
CA HIS A 110 2.59 -18.64 -3.84
C HIS A 110 2.48 -17.10 -3.85
N VAL A 111 2.33 -16.47 -5.01
CA VAL A 111 1.99 -15.05 -5.11
C VAL A 111 0.47 -14.90 -4.92
N ILE A 112 0.07 -14.17 -3.89
CA ILE A 112 -1.34 -13.97 -3.55
C ILE A 112 -1.78 -12.51 -3.60
N ALA A 113 -0.84 -11.58 -3.80
CA ALA A 113 -1.15 -10.16 -3.76
C ALA A 113 -0.15 -9.34 -4.59
N VAL A 114 -0.59 -8.16 -4.99
CA VAL A 114 0.27 -7.09 -5.48
C VAL A 114 0.05 -5.84 -4.62
N GLN A 115 1.14 -5.24 -4.11
CA GLN A 115 1.03 -3.96 -3.42
C GLN A 115 1.36 -2.83 -4.38
N HIS A 116 0.38 -2.00 -4.69
CA HIS A 116 0.52 -0.91 -5.65
C HIS A 116 -0.19 0.37 -5.18
N ARG A 117 0.07 1.48 -5.85
CA ARG A 117 -0.62 2.75 -5.59
C ARG A 117 -2.01 2.70 -6.19
N LEU A 118 -3.01 3.03 -5.36
CA LEU A 118 -4.39 3.19 -5.83
C LEU A 118 -5.15 4.12 -4.89
N ASN A 119 -5.85 5.09 -5.43
CA ASN A 119 -6.83 5.91 -4.72
C ASN A 119 -7.73 6.66 -5.73
N VAL A 120 -8.77 7.32 -5.25
CA VAL A 120 -9.79 7.94 -6.09
C VAL A 120 -9.28 9.00 -7.07
N ILE A 121 -8.17 9.67 -6.78
CA ILE A 121 -7.58 10.68 -7.67
C ILE A 121 -6.49 10.10 -8.59
N GLU A 122 -6.08 8.86 -8.35
CA GLU A 122 -5.04 8.16 -9.12
C GLU A 122 -5.43 6.68 -9.24
N ASP A 123 -6.31 6.40 -10.22
CA ASP A 123 -6.77 5.04 -10.56
C ASP A 123 -5.69 4.26 -11.32
N ALA A 124 -5.77 2.94 -11.29
CA ALA A 124 -4.85 2.02 -11.95
C ALA A 124 -5.62 0.87 -12.64
N PRO A 125 -6.42 1.15 -13.70
CA PRO A 125 -7.33 0.17 -14.30
C PRO A 125 -6.61 -1.07 -14.83
N ASP A 126 -5.46 -0.93 -15.48
CA ASP A 126 -4.72 -2.06 -16.05
C ASP A 126 -4.14 -2.97 -14.96
N MET A 127 -3.67 -2.38 -13.85
CA MET A 127 -3.21 -3.13 -12.67
C MET A 127 -4.37 -3.91 -12.03
N ILE A 128 -5.52 -3.29 -11.86
CA ILE A 128 -6.72 -3.95 -11.34
C ILE A 128 -7.16 -5.10 -12.25
N ASN A 129 -7.13 -4.92 -13.57
CA ASN A 129 -7.46 -5.98 -14.52
C ASN A 129 -6.53 -7.20 -14.37
N VAL A 130 -5.22 -6.99 -14.19
CA VAL A 130 -4.28 -8.11 -13.93
C VAL A 130 -4.60 -8.80 -12.61
N ILE A 131 -4.85 -8.04 -11.56
CA ILE A 131 -5.15 -8.55 -10.22
C ILE A 131 -6.43 -9.40 -10.22
N GLU A 132 -7.52 -8.89 -10.80
CA GLU A 132 -8.81 -9.58 -10.89
C GLU A 132 -8.73 -10.84 -11.76
N SER A 133 -8.02 -10.77 -12.89
CA SER A 133 -7.86 -11.90 -13.81
C SER A 133 -7.06 -13.07 -13.22
N ASN A 134 -6.29 -12.82 -12.16
CA ASN A 134 -5.44 -13.82 -11.51
C ASN A 134 -5.84 -14.10 -10.04
N ASP A 135 -7.01 -13.62 -9.62
CA ASP A 135 -7.54 -13.80 -8.25
C ASP A 135 -6.54 -13.36 -7.14
N LEU A 136 -5.84 -12.25 -7.37
CA LEU A 136 -4.88 -11.69 -6.43
C LEU A 136 -5.52 -10.62 -5.54
N ALA A 137 -4.97 -10.42 -4.35
CA ALA A 137 -5.33 -9.28 -3.51
C ALA A 137 -4.63 -8.00 -3.99
N SER A 138 -5.37 -6.91 -4.06
CA SER A 138 -4.90 -5.56 -4.38
C SER A 138 -4.60 -4.81 -3.09
N ILE A 139 -3.35 -4.79 -2.63
CA ILE A 139 -2.96 -4.05 -1.44
C ILE A 139 -2.65 -2.60 -1.83
N ASN A 140 -3.50 -1.66 -1.39
CA ASN A 140 -3.45 -0.30 -1.87
C ASN A 140 -2.61 0.60 -0.96
N ARG A 141 -1.40 0.95 -1.41
CA ARG A 141 -0.61 1.99 -0.77
C ARG A 141 -1.09 3.38 -1.18
N SER A 142 -0.90 4.37 -0.31
CA SER A 142 -1.39 5.74 -0.48
C SER A 142 -2.91 5.85 -0.72
N PRO A 143 -3.77 5.06 -0.05
CA PRO A 143 -5.21 5.08 -0.28
C PRO A 143 -5.83 6.45 0.03
N LEU A 144 -5.18 7.25 0.88
CA LEU A 144 -5.58 8.61 1.24
C LEU A 144 -4.70 9.69 0.60
N GLY A 145 -3.98 9.40 -0.51
CA GLY A 145 -3.13 10.36 -1.22
C GLY A 145 -2.14 11.07 -0.29
N MET A 146 -1.46 10.31 0.59
CA MET A 146 -0.55 10.83 1.63
C MET A 146 -1.20 11.87 2.56
N GLY A 147 -2.50 11.78 2.73
CA GLY A 147 -3.32 12.63 3.58
C GLY A 147 -4.06 13.76 2.86
N LEU A 148 -3.93 13.93 1.55
CA LEU A 148 -4.74 14.90 0.79
C LEU A 148 -6.24 14.56 0.88
N LEU A 149 -6.58 13.31 0.77
CA LEU A 149 -7.96 12.81 0.83
C LEU A 149 -8.54 12.77 2.26
N THR A 150 -7.86 13.34 3.25
CA THR A 150 -8.45 13.59 4.58
C THR A 150 -9.07 14.99 4.69
N GLY A 151 -8.84 15.87 3.71
CA GLY A 151 -9.34 17.23 3.71
C GLY A 151 -8.62 18.21 4.65
N LYS A 152 -7.58 17.76 5.38
CA LYS A 152 -6.85 18.62 6.34
C LYS A 152 -5.85 19.57 5.67
N TYR A 153 -5.53 19.36 4.38
CA TYR A 153 -4.56 20.18 3.67
C TYR A 153 -5.24 21.12 2.65
N SER A 154 -4.69 22.30 2.52
CA SER A 154 -5.08 23.33 1.57
C SER A 154 -3.84 23.85 0.83
N ALA A 155 -4.03 24.71 -0.17
CA ALA A 155 -2.92 25.34 -0.92
C ALA A 155 -1.92 26.11 -0.03
N GLY A 156 -2.38 26.57 1.15
CA GLY A 156 -1.54 27.28 2.14
C GLY A 156 -0.82 26.35 3.12
N SER A 157 -1.05 25.04 3.06
CA SER A 157 -0.39 24.10 3.97
C SER A 157 1.09 23.97 3.65
N THR A 158 1.94 23.94 4.70
CA THR A 158 3.39 23.73 4.61
C THR A 158 3.80 22.56 5.51
N PHE A 159 4.94 21.96 5.24
CA PHE A 159 5.47 20.83 5.98
C PHE A 159 6.86 21.14 6.53
N ASP A 160 7.18 20.56 7.68
CA ASP A 160 8.53 20.59 8.23
C ASP A 160 9.52 19.96 7.23
N ALA A 161 10.75 20.47 7.16
CA ALA A 161 11.78 19.97 6.25
C ALA A 161 12.12 18.47 6.47
N LYS A 162 11.81 17.92 7.64
CA LYS A 162 11.97 16.48 7.95
C LYS A 162 10.77 15.64 7.53
N ASP A 163 9.66 16.27 7.12
CA ASP A 163 8.50 15.55 6.63
C ASP A 163 8.77 15.06 5.20
N ILE A 164 8.47 13.80 4.93
CA ILE A 164 8.68 13.20 3.60
C ILE A 164 7.97 13.99 2.49
N ARG A 165 6.87 14.67 2.79
CA ARG A 165 6.11 15.50 1.84
C ARG A 165 6.86 16.77 1.40
N ALA A 166 7.90 17.16 2.13
CA ALA A 166 8.81 18.25 1.76
C ALA A 166 10.05 17.77 0.99
N SER A 167 10.20 16.46 0.75
CA SER A 167 11.45 15.87 0.23
C SER A 167 11.68 16.07 -1.27
N ASN A 168 10.69 16.53 -2.03
CA ASN A 168 10.74 16.70 -3.50
C ASN A 168 11.23 15.44 -4.26
N GLN A 169 10.94 14.24 -3.73
CA GLN A 169 11.25 13.00 -4.41
C GLN A 169 10.37 12.85 -5.66
N GLU A 170 10.91 12.34 -6.76
CA GLU A 170 10.18 12.16 -8.03
C GLU A 170 8.87 11.37 -7.88
N TRP A 171 8.85 10.40 -6.99
CA TRP A 171 7.65 9.59 -6.71
C TRP A 171 6.59 10.34 -5.88
N MET A 172 6.91 11.57 -5.37
CA MET A 172 6.03 12.38 -4.53
C MET A 172 5.08 13.23 -5.38
N ALA A 173 4.17 12.59 -6.12
CA ALA A 173 3.28 13.26 -7.06
C ALA A 173 2.30 14.27 -6.43
N TYR A 174 1.97 14.09 -5.13
CA TYR A 174 0.92 14.88 -4.47
C TYR A 174 1.39 16.22 -3.91
N PHE A 175 2.70 16.38 -3.75
CA PHE A 175 3.32 17.55 -3.13
C PHE A 175 4.48 18.04 -3.99
N THR A 176 4.59 19.36 -4.10
CA THR A 176 5.69 20.03 -4.81
C THR A 176 6.21 21.16 -3.92
N ASP A 177 7.51 21.24 -3.72
CA ASP A 177 8.16 22.26 -2.86
C ASP A 177 7.54 22.35 -1.45
N GLY A 178 7.23 21.19 -0.86
CA GLY A 178 6.64 21.12 0.46
C GLY A 178 5.22 21.67 0.56
N LYS A 179 4.49 21.73 -0.56
CA LYS A 179 3.09 22.19 -0.60
C LYS A 179 2.21 21.19 -1.35
N PRO A 180 0.93 21.08 -0.97
CA PRO A 180 -0.03 20.31 -1.75
C PRO A 180 -0.12 20.85 -3.18
N SER A 181 -0.06 19.98 -4.17
CA SER A 181 -0.24 20.37 -5.57
C SER A 181 -1.67 20.83 -5.85
N ALA A 182 -1.84 22.01 -6.45
CA ALA A 182 -3.14 22.58 -6.80
C ALA A 182 -3.99 21.60 -7.64
N ARG A 183 -3.38 20.93 -8.63
CA ARG A 183 -4.05 19.94 -9.47
C ARG A 183 -4.81 18.89 -8.67
N TRP A 184 -4.19 18.36 -7.62
CA TRP A 184 -4.82 17.33 -6.81
C TRP A 184 -5.89 17.89 -5.86
N LEU A 185 -5.66 19.09 -5.33
CA LEU A 185 -6.67 19.78 -4.51
C LEU A 185 -7.93 20.09 -5.33
N ASP A 186 -7.78 20.54 -6.58
CA ASP A 186 -8.91 20.82 -7.48
C ASP A 186 -9.69 19.54 -7.81
N LYS A 187 -9.00 18.43 -8.12
CA LYS A 187 -9.64 17.13 -8.31
C LYS A 187 -10.44 16.69 -7.07
N ILE A 188 -9.85 16.81 -5.88
CA ILE A 188 -10.54 16.45 -4.64
C ILE A 188 -11.75 17.36 -4.40
N ALA A 189 -11.62 18.66 -4.67
CA ALA A 189 -12.72 19.60 -4.51
C ALA A 189 -13.91 19.25 -5.44
N SER A 190 -13.65 18.84 -6.68
CA SER A 190 -14.69 18.50 -7.66
C SER A 190 -15.53 17.27 -7.30
N ILE A 191 -14.99 16.32 -6.53
CA ILE A 191 -15.68 15.07 -6.14
C ILE A 191 -16.03 15.02 -4.65
N ARG A 192 -15.72 16.08 -3.90
CA ARG A 192 -15.88 16.13 -2.42
C ARG A 192 -17.28 15.77 -1.98
N ASP A 193 -18.29 16.39 -2.58
CA ASP A 193 -19.69 16.21 -2.15
C ASP A 193 -20.16 14.77 -2.34
N ILE A 194 -19.67 14.08 -3.37
CA ILE A 194 -19.96 12.66 -3.60
C ILE A 194 -19.30 11.81 -2.52
N LEU A 195 -18.00 12.03 -2.26
CA LEU A 195 -17.24 11.25 -1.27
C LEU A 195 -17.78 11.46 0.16
N THR A 196 -18.29 12.65 0.48
CA THR A 196 -18.81 12.96 1.82
C THR A 196 -20.32 12.71 1.97
N SER A 197 -20.98 12.22 0.93
CA SER A 197 -22.39 11.85 0.99
C SER A 197 -22.67 10.75 2.05
N GLU A 198 -23.91 10.62 2.47
CA GLU A 198 -24.36 9.61 3.44
C GLU A 198 -23.61 9.68 4.80
N GLY A 199 -23.12 10.88 5.16
CA GLY A 199 -22.46 11.13 6.44
C GLY A 199 -21.05 10.54 6.55
N ARG A 200 -20.38 10.28 5.42
CA ARG A 200 -18.97 9.92 5.39
C ARG A 200 -18.08 11.15 5.62
N THR A 201 -16.94 10.96 6.24
CA THR A 201 -15.84 11.91 6.10
C THR A 201 -15.18 11.75 4.72
N LEU A 202 -14.36 12.71 4.32
CA LEU A 202 -13.63 12.62 3.04
C LEU A 202 -12.72 11.39 3.00
N ALA A 203 -12.04 11.08 4.11
CA ALA A 203 -11.21 9.87 4.24
C ALA A 203 -12.05 8.60 4.09
N GLN A 204 -13.21 8.53 4.75
CA GLN A 204 -14.11 7.39 4.65
C GLN A 204 -14.65 7.21 3.23
N GLY A 205 -15.01 8.30 2.53
CA GLY A 205 -15.44 8.23 1.14
C GLY A 205 -14.32 7.78 0.19
N ALA A 206 -13.08 8.20 0.42
CA ALA A 206 -11.94 7.75 -0.36
C ALA A 206 -11.65 6.24 -0.16
N LEU A 207 -11.82 5.71 1.05
CA LEU A 207 -11.72 4.26 1.31
C LEU A 207 -12.90 3.50 0.69
N ALA A 208 -14.12 4.03 0.79
CA ALA A 208 -15.32 3.46 0.18
C ALA A 208 -15.22 3.37 -1.35
N TRP A 209 -14.54 4.32 -2.00
CA TRP A 209 -14.24 4.27 -3.42
C TRP A 209 -13.38 3.05 -3.77
N LEU A 210 -12.35 2.73 -2.98
CA LEU A 210 -11.48 1.58 -3.22
C LEU A 210 -12.27 0.28 -3.24
N TRP A 211 -13.14 0.05 -2.25
CA TRP A 211 -13.98 -1.14 -2.20
C TRP A 211 -15.02 -1.20 -3.33
N ALA A 212 -15.48 -0.05 -3.82
CA ALA A 212 -16.35 0.01 -5.00
C ALA A 212 -15.57 -0.21 -6.31
N ARG A 213 -14.26 0.09 -6.32
CA ARG A 213 -13.40 -0.06 -7.49
C ARG A 213 -13.08 -1.51 -7.83
N SER A 214 -12.86 -2.32 -6.79
CA SER A 214 -12.67 -3.77 -6.90
C SER A 214 -12.88 -4.43 -5.55
N GLU A 215 -13.50 -5.61 -5.53
CA GLU A 215 -13.67 -6.43 -4.34
C GLU A 215 -12.34 -6.97 -3.80
N ASN A 216 -11.30 -7.00 -4.63
CA ASN A 216 -9.97 -7.48 -4.26
C ASN A 216 -9.14 -6.43 -3.50
N THR A 217 -9.65 -5.20 -3.31
CA THR A 217 -8.89 -4.11 -2.70
C THR A 217 -8.76 -4.23 -1.19
N ILE A 218 -7.54 -4.03 -0.71
CA ILE A 218 -7.17 -3.97 0.72
C ILE A 218 -6.42 -2.66 0.95
N PRO A 219 -7.11 -1.57 1.30
CA PRO A 219 -6.45 -0.30 1.58
C PRO A 219 -5.62 -0.37 2.86
N ILE A 220 -4.40 0.17 2.83
CA ILE A 220 -3.49 0.27 3.97
C ILE A 220 -3.23 1.74 4.33
N PRO A 221 -4.21 2.46 4.89
CA PRO A 221 -4.04 3.86 5.27
C PRO A 221 -3.03 4.01 6.40
N GLY A 222 -2.18 5.04 6.32
CA GLY A 222 -1.28 5.40 7.40
C GLY A 222 -2.06 5.96 8.61
N ILE A 223 -1.67 5.58 9.81
CA ILE A 223 -2.33 5.94 11.07
C ILE A 223 -1.27 6.49 12.04
N ARG A 224 -1.57 7.60 12.71
CA ARG A 224 -0.71 8.21 13.72
C ARG A 224 -1.42 8.42 15.07
N THR A 225 -2.74 8.45 15.08
CA THR A 225 -3.57 8.65 16.28
C THR A 225 -4.72 7.65 16.32
N ILE A 226 -5.31 7.47 17.50
CA ILE A 226 -6.47 6.59 17.70
C ILE A 226 -7.69 7.12 16.90
N GLU A 227 -7.89 8.42 16.88
CA GLU A 227 -9.00 9.05 16.15
C GLU A 227 -8.90 8.76 14.64
N GLN A 228 -7.70 8.76 14.07
CA GLN A 228 -7.48 8.37 12.67
C GLN A 228 -7.76 6.88 12.46
N LEU A 229 -7.40 6.03 13.41
CA LEU A 229 -7.73 4.61 13.34
C LEU A 229 -9.24 4.39 13.34
N GLU A 230 -9.96 5.01 14.28
CA GLU A 230 -11.41 4.91 14.41
C GLU A 230 -12.12 5.48 13.18
N GLU A 231 -11.67 6.63 12.65
CA GLU A 231 -12.20 7.20 11.41
C GLU A 231 -12.03 6.25 10.22
N ASN A 232 -10.82 5.71 10.03
CA ASN A 232 -10.52 4.79 8.93
C ASN A 232 -11.29 3.47 9.07
N ALA A 233 -11.34 2.90 10.26
CA ALA A 233 -12.09 1.66 10.54
C ALA A 233 -13.60 1.86 10.36
N GLY A 234 -14.14 2.98 10.81
CA GLY A 234 -15.55 3.34 10.65
C GLY A 234 -16.01 3.47 9.19
N ALA A 235 -15.06 3.59 8.22
CA ALA A 235 -15.41 3.54 6.81
C ALA A 235 -16.04 2.19 6.41
N MET A 236 -15.66 1.09 7.06
CA MET A 236 -16.22 -0.25 6.79
C MET A 236 -17.72 -0.33 7.12
N GLU A 237 -18.18 0.39 8.14
CA GLU A 237 -19.60 0.44 8.51
C GLU A 237 -20.46 1.18 7.47
N LYS A 238 -19.82 2.11 6.73
CA LYS A 238 -20.49 2.88 5.66
C LYS A 238 -20.53 2.12 4.33
N GLY A 239 -19.70 1.10 4.15
CA GLY A 239 -19.60 0.27 2.94
C GLY A 239 -19.01 1.00 1.74
N ALA A 240 -19.01 0.30 0.60
CA ALA A 240 -18.51 0.80 -0.67
C ALA A 240 -19.41 1.92 -1.25
N LEU A 241 -18.85 2.74 -2.15
CA LEU A 241 -19.65 3.67 -2.95
C LEU A 241 -20.59 2.90 -3.90
N THR A 242 -21.74 3.52 -4.19
CA THR A 242 -22.67 2.96 -5.17
C THR A 242 -22.16 3.09 -6.61
N SER A 243 -22.67 2.29 -7.52
CA SER A 243 -22.34 2.38 -8.96
C SER A 243 -22.66 3.76 -9.56
N VAL A 244 -23.71 4.43 -9.05
CA VAL A 244 -24.05 5.79 -9.47
C VAL A 244 -22.97 6.78 -9.06
N GLN A 245 -22.55 6.75 -7.79
CA GLN A 245 -21.46 7.58 -7.27
C GLN A 245 -20.14 7.33 -8.01
N MET A 246 -19.81 6.08 -8.33
CA MET A 246 -18.61 5.71 -9.10
C MET A 246 -18.66 6.30 -10.51
N THR A 247 -19.80 6.20 -11.20
CA THR A 247 -19.98 6.75 -12.56
C THR A 247 -19.85 8.27 -12.56
N GLU A 248 -20.42 8.94 -11.56
CA GLU A 248 -20.35 10.40 -11.42
C GLU A 248 -18.91 10.86 -11.17
N ILE A 249 -18.20 10.23 -10.23
CA ILE A 249 -16.77 10.50 -9.97
C ILE A 249 -15.95 10.33 -11.24
N GLN A 250 -16.14 9.23 -11.97
CA GLN A 250 -15.39 8.98 -13.20
C GLN A 250 -15.67 10.04 -14.26
N SER A 251 -16.92 10.45 -14.44
CA SER A 251 -17.28 11.52 -15.37
C SER A 251 -16.60 12.84 -15.04
N ILE A 252 -16.57 13.23 -13.76
CA ILE A 252 -15.94 14.47 -13.29
C ILE A 252 -14.43 14.42 -13.46
N LEU A 253 -13.78 13.30 -13.13
CA LEU A 253 -12.31 13.20 -13.17
C LEU A 253 -11.75 13.02 -14.58
N SER A 254 -12.60 12.65 -15.55
CA SER A 254 -12.23 12.48 -16.98
C SER A 254 -12.45 13.75 -17.80
N SER A 255 -13.15 14.77 -17.26
CA SER A 255 -13.38 16.07 -17.91
C SER A 255 -12.18 17.01 -17.68
#